data_bc5ee7ecc11b842d6d4e907c669a8668
#
_entry.id   bc5ee7ecc11b842d6d4e907c669a8668
#
_cell.length_a   1.000
_cell.length_b   1.000
_cell.length_c   1.000
_cell.angle_alpha   90.00
_cell.angle_beta   90.00
_cell.angle_gamma   90.00
#
_symmetry.space_group_name_H-M   'P 1'
#
loop_
_entity.id
_entity.type
_entity.pdbx_description
1 polymer ?
#
loop_
_entity_poly.entity_id
_entity_poly.type
_entity_poly.pdbx_seq_one_letter_code
_entity_poly.pdbx_strand_id
1 'polypeptide(L)'
;MARCTTCWRRMMRSTGWATSLSTPQTHPGELLTEEDASSAGTEDSHDEVQEATPQSSINPLEVFRSKLYNLDDSVSVWSDFLRIHLHPNTVSILSEYAHDPEQDMFDVFGYGQQLLGTQRVSADLEDRMHFFVEDCDSLQGFQVLVDPYNGFGGLAAEVLEQMSEDYDNKGILTFGCYPSMYVRRSPIVDYHRLICTALSVTKLSASSSLYTPLSVATGLGREPGPMASFPYLTYNPSLHYHTGGILATALDTCTLPYRTRSDGVLMTELTNTLNYSGRKMAALSARLPFPITLDGALAASLSQFVAAPDLVSLCPGVKEPGRSFMQSVVLRGVPPNRICIPDPAAHADSIFRDCRSANDCLKRYLQYVYPGTLNAGTVVHEPLTVTTPFPHLFNPEITHDGLVGFKPRSAVQGVEKVPGMTSLSSQSGLQGSLAALHGEVEKVDIRRFHRFLDAGLEEDDFKEAVESLRQLARAYQTSDNEMAEDSDDDSD
;
A
#
# COMPACT_ATOMS: atom_id res chain seq x y z
N MET A 1 5.40 2.86 26.34
CA MET A 1 5.17 2.14 25.07
C MET A 1 3.69 1.96 24.68
N ALA A 2 2.73 2.17 25.54
CA ALA A 2 1.30 1.86 25.28
C ALA A 2 0.48 2.98 24.60
N ARG A 3 1.02 4.14 24.27
CA ARG A 3 0.22 5.35 23.97
C ARG A 3 0.37 5.92 22.55
N CYS A 4 1.40 5.59 21.79
CA CYS A 4 1.50 6.02 20.38
C CYS A 4 0.47 5.32 19.47
N THR A 5 0.10 4.08 19.80
CA THR A 5 -1.07 3.40 19.22
C THR A 5 -2.39 4.12 19.52
N THR A 6 -2.44 4.98 20.55
CA THR A 6 -3.64 5.72 20.90
C THR A 6 -3.80 6.96 20.03
N CYS A 7 -2.73 7.64 19.66
CA CYS A 7 -2.76 8.77 18.72
C CYS A 7 -3.16 8.29 17.32
N TRP A 8 -2.56 7.19 16.85
CA TRP A 8 -2.97 6.56 15.59
C TRP A 8 -4.40 6.00 15.64
N ARG A 9 -4.80 5.37 16.76
CA ARG A 9 -6.19 4.95 16.99
C ARG A 9 -7.14 6.14 17.14
N ARG A 10 -6.70 7.28 17.66
CA ARG A 10 -7.52 8.49 17.75
C ARG A 10 -7.62 9.18 16.39
N MET A 11 -6.53 9.23 15.62
CA MET A 11 -6.52 9.64 14.23
C MET A 11 -7.32 8.67 13.36
N MET A 12 -7.19 7.35 13.57
CA MET A 12 -8.01 6.31 12.92
C MET A 12 -9.43 6.23 13.49
N ARG A 13 -9.68 6.62 14.75
CA ARG A 13 -11.04 6.78 15.27
C ARG A 13 -11.68 8.07 14.74
N SER A 14 -10.92 9.13 14.58
CA SER A 14 -11.38 10.34 13.90
C SER A 14 -11.49 10.10 12.38
N THR A 15 -10.69 9.19 11.82
CA THR A 15 -10.78 8.75 10.43
C THR A 15 -11.69 7.54 10.19
N GLY A 16 -12.41 7.03 11.21
CA GLY A 16 -13.50 6.03 11.07
C GLY A 16 -13.13 4.64 10.54
N TRP A 17 -11.86 4.36 10.29
CA TRP A 17 -11.43 3.06 9.78
C TRP A 17 -11.51 1.92 10.80
N ALA A 18 -11.69 2.23 12.06
CA ALA A 18 -11.65 1.22 13.12
C ALA A 18 -12.96 0.99 13.91
N THR A 19 -13.99 1.83 13.83
CA THR A 19 -15.12 1.70 14.79
C THR A 19 -16.48 2.25 14.37
N SER A 20 -16.78 2.58 13.13
CA SER A 20 -18.15 2.98 12.79
C SER A 20 -18.85 2.02 11.82
N LEU A 21 -19.12 0.83 12.29
CA LEU A 21 -20.08 -0.10 11.70
C LEU A 21 -21.47 0.03 12.34
N SER A 22 -21.86 1.18 12.85
CA SER A 22 -23.12 1.29 13.62
C SER A 22 -24.17 2.24 13.08
N THR A 23 -23.99 2.90 11.93
CA THR A 23 -25.11 3.63 11.31
C THR A 23 -25.00 3.61 9.79
N PRO A 24 -25.96 2.99 9.09
CA PRO A 24 -26.08 3.14 7.64
C PRO A 24 -26.59 4.55 7.35
N GLN A 25 -25.78 5.37 6.69
CA GLN A 25 -26.30 6.58 6.05
C GLN A 25 -26.91 6.16 4.71
N THR A 26 -28.21 6.33 4.59
CA THR A 26 -28.94 6.20 3.35
C THR A 26 -28.51 7.31 2.38
N HIS A 27 -28.33 6.96 1.11
CA HIS A 27 -28.18 7.93 0.01
C HIS A 27 -29.38 8.91 0.02
N PRO A 28 -29.20 10.20 -0.35
CA PRO A 28 -30.26 11.20 -0.36
C PRO A 28 -31.37 10.98 -1.40
N GLY A 29 -31.48 9.79 -2.01
CA GLY A 29 -32.47 9.47 -3.02
C GLY A 29 -33.47 8.36 -2.67
N GLU A 30 -33.29 7.65 -1.56
CA GLU A 30 -34.22 6.60 -1.11
C GLU A 30 -34.61 6.82 0.35
N LEU A 31 -35.39 7.86 0.58
CA LEU A 31 -36.24 7.96 1.77
C LEU A 31 -37.46 7.07 1.50
N LEU A 32 -37.44 5.86 2.02
CA LEU A 32 -38.66 5.11 2.25
C LEU A 32 -39.44 5.90 3.28
N THR A 33 -40.52 6.51 2.87
CA THR A 33 -41.46 7.20 3.76
C THR A 33 -42.16 6.17 4.64
N GLU A 34 -42.39 6.50 5.92
CA GLU A 34 -43.09 5.67 6.90
C GLU A 34 -44.53 5.27 6.48
N GLU A 35 -45.02 5.70 5.33
CA GLU A 35 -46.34 5.42 4.80
C GLU A 35 -46.47 4.04 4.15
N ASP A 36 -45.38 3.36 3.80
CA ASP A 36 -45.43 2.02 3.18
C ASP A 36 -45.59 0.85 4.18
N ALA A 37 -45.63 1.13 5.47
CA ALA A 37 -45.77 0.13 6.51
C ALA A 37 -47.21 -0.07 7.04
N SER A 38 -48.22 0.70 6.53
CA SER A 38 -49.56 0.73 7.12
C SER A 38 -50.70 0.22 6.24
N SER A 39 -50.44 -0.44 5.12
CA SER A 39 -51.47 -1.01 4.27
C SER A 39 -51.34 -2.53 4.06
N ALA A 40 -51.44 -3.27 5.16
CA ALA A 40 -51.85 -4.67 5.07
C ALA A 40 -53.11 -4.83 5.97
N GLY A 41 -54.23 -4.70 5.29
CA GLY A 41 -55.56 -4.81 5.93
C GLY A 41 -55.84 -6.22 6.38
N THR A 42 -56.54 -6.27 7.49
CA THR A 42 -57.24 -7.40 8.05
C THR A 42 -58.23 -8.01 7.06
N GLU A 43 -58.08 -9.30 6.75
CA GLU A 43 -59.20 -10.16 6.43
C GLU A 43 -59.07 -11.47 7.19
N ASP A 44 -60.08 -11.71 8.05
CA ASP A 44 -60.33 -12.95 8.78
C ASP A 44 -60.60 -14.12 7.83
N SER A 45 -59.95 -15.24 8.04
CA SER A 45 -60.50 -16.57 7.82
C SER A 45 -59.78 -17.65 8.65
N HIS A 46 -60.56 -18.30 9.48
CA HIS A 46 -60.23 -19.55 10.18
C HIS A 46 -59.72 -20.64 9.22
N ASP A 47 -58.65 -21.31 9.56
CA ASP A 47 -58.56 -22.74 9.87
C ASP A 47 -57.12 -23.28 9.82
N GLU A 48 -56.92 -24.24 10.73
CA GLU A 48 -55.86 -25.26 10.80
C GLU A 48 -54.48 -24.89 11.37
N VAL A 49 -54.33 -25.36 12.58
CA VAL A 49 -53.09 -25.51 13.35
C VAL A 49 -52.19 -26.56 12.65
N GLN A 50 -51.13 -26.12 11.99
CA GLN A 50 -49.99 -26.93 11.73
C GLN A 50 -48.80 -26.39 12.51
N GLU A 51 -48.16 -27.24 13.30
CA GLU A 51 -46.93 -26.96 14.05
C GLU A 51 -45.85 -26.36 13.14
N ALA A 52 -45.65 -25.06 13.28
CA ALA A 52 -44.55 -24.35 12.65
C ALA A 52 -43.24 -24.65 13.37
N THR A 53 -42.32 -25.30 12.73
CA THR A 53 -40.90 -25.30 13.05
C THR A 53 -40.44 -23.84 13.32
N PRO A 54 -39.58 -23.59 14.31
CA PRO A 54 -39.15 -22.24 14.63
C PRO A 54 -38.34 -21.69 13.44
N GLN A 55 -38.95 -20.83 12.63
CA GLN A 55 -38.25 -19.98 11.68
C GLN A 55 -37.34 -19.09 12.51
N SER A 56 -36.02 -19.31 12.42
CA SER A 56 -35.03 -18.40 12.97
C SER A 56 -35.35 -17.01 12.40
N SER A 57 -35.80 -16.11 13.26
CA SER A 57 -36.04 -14.72 12.90
C SER A 57 -34.70 -14.09 12.51
N ILE A 58 -34.42 -14.07 11.22
CA ILE A 58 -33.22 -13.42 10.68
C ILE A 58 -33.37 -11.94 11.03
N ASN A 59 -32.45 -11.44 11.83
CA ASN A 59 -32.45 -10.04 12.24
C ASN A 59 -32.37 -9.15 10.98
N PRO A 60 -33.34 -8.24 10.76
CA PRO A 60 -33.32 -7.35 9.59
C PRO A 60 -32.02 -6.58 9.43
N LEU A 61 -31.32 -6.27 10.54
CA LEU A 61 -30.02 -5.63 10.54
C LEU A 61 -28.90 -6.55 9.99
N GLU A 62 -29.00 -7.87 10.19
CA GLU A 62 -28.02 -8.81 9.61
C GLU A 62 -28.24 -8.98 8.11
N VAL A 63 -29.50 -9.00 7.66
CA VAL A 63 -29.83 -9.01 6.23
C VAL A 63 -29.34 -7.73 5.55
N PHE A 64 -29.49 -6.58 6.20
CA PHE A 64 -29.02 -5.31 5.69
C PHE A 64 -27.49 -5.24 5.63
N ARG A 65 -26.78 -5.75 6.64
CA ARG A 65 -25.32 -5.85 6.69
C ARG A 65 -24.75 -6.81 5.66
N SER A 66 -25.49 -7.85 5.28
CA SER A 66 -25.08 -8.82 4.27
C SER A 66 -25.27 -8.36 2.84
N LYS A 67 -25.97 -7.23 2.59
CA LYS A 67 -26.12 -6.66 1.25
C LYS A 67 -24.77 -6.20 0.72
N LEU A 68 -24.41 -6.76 -0.44
CA LEU A 68 -23.23 -6.30 -1.19
C LEU A 68 -23.61 -5.07 -2.00
N TYR A 69 -22.98 -3.94 -1.67
CA TYR A 69 -23.14 -2.71 -2.45
C TYR A 69 -21.97 -2.60 -3.43
N ASN A 70 -22.27 -2.49 -4.73
CA ASN A 70 -21.27 -2.11 -5.72
C ASN A 70 -21.11 -0.59 -5.67
N LEU A 71 -19.91 -0.13 -5.33
CA LEU A 71 -19.55 1.28 -5.22
C LEU A 71 -18.65 1.75 -6.38
N ASP A 72 -18.43 0.91 -7.40
CA ASP A 72 -17.50 1.17 -8.49
C ASP A 72 -17.83 2.46 -9.27
N ASP A 73 -19.12 2.72 -9.46
CA ASP A 73 -19.61 3.93 -10.14
C ASP A 73 -19.79 5.13 -9.19
N SER A 74 -19.77 4.89 -7.88
CA SER A 74 -20.07 5.91 -6.86
C SER A 74 -18.84 6.58 -6.29
N VAL A 75 -17.68 5.89 -6.34
CA VAL A 75 -16.40 6.38 -5.80
C VAL A 75 -15.52 6.85 -6.94
N SER A 76 -15.60 8.13 -7.27
CA SER A 76 -14.91 8.71 -8.43
C SER A 76 -13.90 9.80 -8.04
N VAL A 77 -14.17 10.56 -6.99
CA VAL A 77 -13.32 11.65 -6.50
C VAL A 77 -12.81 11.36 -5.09
N TRP A 78 -11.70 12.01 -4.69
CA TRP A 78 -11.06 11.74 -3.40
C TRP A 78 -12.01 11.96 -2.21
N SER A 79 -12.94 12.90 -2.27
CA SER A 79 -13.93 13.16 -1.22
C SER A 79 -14.89 11.99 -0.99
N ASP A 80 -15.11 11.13 -1.98
CA ASP A 80 -15.99 9.97 -1.85
C ASP A 80 -15.39 8.90 -0.92
N PHE A 81 -14.06 8.91 -0.74
CA PHE A 81 -13.36 8.07 0.22
C PHE A 81 -13.51 8.56 1.66
N LEU A 82 -13.94 9.83 1.87
CA LEU A 82 -14.06 10.45 3.18
C LEU A 82 -15.46 10.21 3.76
N ARG A 83 -15.64 9.07 4.44
CA ARG A 83 -16.90 8.75 5.11
C ARG A 83 -17.03 9.31 6.52
N ILE A 84 -16.05 10.07 6.96
CA ILE A 84 -15.93 10.50 8.35
C ILE A 84 -15.67 11.98 8.43
N HIS A 85 -16.06 12.55 9.56
CA HIS A 85 -15.67 13.90 9.91
C HIS A 85 -14.17 13.90 10.27
N LEU A 86 -13.35 14.44 9.37
CA LEU A 86 -11.93 14.67 9.64
C LEU A 86 -11.78 15.81 10.66
N HIS A 87 -10.80 15.69 11.54
CA HIS A 87 -10.40 16.81 12.38
C HIS A 87 -9.87 17.95 11.47
N PRO A 88 -10.21 19.22 11.71
CA PRO A 88 -9.80 20.33 10.84
C PRO A 88 -8.29 20.39 10.59
N ASN A 89 -7.47 20.05 11.59
CA ASN A 89 -6.01 20.03 11.46
C ASN A 89 -5.47 18.87 10.61
N THR A 90 -6.31 17.93 10.15
CA THR A 90 -5.87 16.86 9.24
C THR A 90 -5.95 17.24 7.77
N VAL A 91 -6.52 18.39 7.44
CA VAL A 91 -6.74 18.83 6.05
C VAL A 91 -6.14 20.21 5.84
N SER A 92 -5.13 20.33 4.99
CA SER A 92 -4.60 21.58 4.48
C SER A 92 -4.97 21.71 3.00
N ILE A 93 -5.59 22.82 2.62
CA ILE A 93 -6.02 23.09 1.25
C ILE A 93 -5.05 24.05 0.59
N LEU A 94 -4.45 23.60 -0.51
CA LEU A 94 -3.62 24.42 -1.38
C LEU A 94 -4.53 25.17 -2.36
N SER A 95 -4.80 26.43 -2.09
CA SER A 95 -5.70 27.26 -2.89
C SER A 95 -5.03 27.89 -4.12
N GLU A 96 -3.71 27.77 -4.21
CA GLU A 96 -2.88 28.35 -5.26
C GLU A 96 -2.97 27.59 -6.59
N TYR A 97 -3.42 26.33 -6.52
CA TYR A 97 -3.55 25.46 -7.70
C TYR A 97 -4.96 24.89 -7.77
N ALA A 98 -5.51 24.89 -8.98
CA ALA A 98 -6.79 24.25 -9.25
C ALA A 98 -6.58 22.79 -9.65
N HIS A 99 -7.58 21.94 -9.34
CA HIS A 99 -7.62 20.57 -9.84
C HIS A 99 -8.15 20.52 -11.29
N ASP A 100 -8.01 21.62 -12.03
CA ASP A 100 -8.41 21.72 -13.43
C ASP A 100 -7.26 21.25 -14.34
N PRO A 101 -7.51 20.30 -15.23
CA PRO A 101 -6.51 19.81 -16.16
C PRO A 101 -6.07 20.84 -17.22
N GLU A 102 -6.79 21.93 -17.39
CA GLU A 102 -6.53 22.92 -18.46
C GLU A 102 -5.90 24.22 -17.94
N GLN A 103 -6.04 24.52 -16.64
CA GLN A 103 -5.53 25.72 -16.01
C GLN A 103 -4.82 25.39 -14.70
N ASP A 104 -3.77 26.16 -14.41
CA ASP A 104 -3.01 26.13 -13.14
C ASP A 104 -2.61 24.73 -12.67
N MET A 105 -2.10 23.92 -13.59
CA MET A 105 -1.67 22.55 -13.28
C MET A 105 -0.51 22.54 -12.30
N PHE A 106 -0.64 21.73 -11.26
CA PHE A 106 0.41 21.45 -10.28
C PHE A 106 1.32 20.31 -10.75
N ASP A 107 1.88 20.46 -11.97
CA ASP A 107 2.61 19.42 -12.70
C ASP A 107 4.14 19.63 -12.76
N VAL A 108 4.66 20.60 -12.03
CA VAL A 108 6.10 20.93 -11.96
C VAL A 108 6.60 20.80 -10.53
N PHE A 109 7.69 20.08 -10.33
CA PHE A 109 8.30 19.82 -9.03
C PHE A 109 8.59 21.11 -8.25
N GLY A 110 9.21 22.12 -8.88
CA GLY A 110 9.56 23.41 -8.27
C GLY A 110 8.36 24.20 -7.75
N TYR A 111 7.16 24.01 -8.30
CA TYR A 111 5.96 24.64 -7.76
C TYR A 111 5.65 24.18 -6.33
N GLY A 112 5.90 22.89 -6.04
CA GLY A 112 5.76 22.37 -4.68
C GLY A 112 6.76 22.96 -3.71
N GLN A 113 8.01 23.10 -4.13
CA GLN A 113 9.06 23.74 -3.33
C GLN A 113 8.72 25.21 -3.03
N GLN A 114 8.32 25.97 -4.06
CA GLN A 114 7.92 27.37 -3.90
C GLN A 114 6.72 27.54 -2.96
N LEU A 115 5.79 26.59 -2.93
CA LEU A 115 4.64 26.65 -2.03
C LEU A 115 5.07 26.64 -0.56
N LEU A 116 5.99 25.78 -0.17
CA LEU A 116 6.48 25.72 1.21
C LEU A 116 7.29 26.96 1.55
N GLY A 117 7.98 27.57 0.59
CA GLY A 117 8.61 28.89 0.74
C GLY A 117 7.64 30.02 1.07
N THR A 118 6.33 29.81 0.87
CA THR A 118 5.28 30.76 1.25
C THR A 118 5.00 30.65 2.75
N GLN A 119 5.21 31.73 3.51
CA GLN A 119 5.03 31.75 4.97
C GLN A 119 3.66 31.20 5.42
N ARG A 120 2.60 31.43 4.65
CA ARG A 120 1.25 30.92 4.96
C ARG A 120 1.19 29.40 4.96
N VAL A 121 1.76 28.75 3.94
CA VAL A 121 1.70 27.27 3.79
C VAL A 121 2.64 26.62 4.77
N SER A 122 3.86 27.14 4.93
CA SER A 122 4.84 26.63 5.89
C SER A 122 4.28 26.66 7.32
N ALA A 123 3.78 27.81 7.77
CA ALA A 123 3.22 27.95 9.11
C ALA A 123 1.99 27.05 9.33
N ASP A 124 1.07 26.96 8.34
CA ASP A 124 -0.12 26.09 8.46
C ASP A 124 0.28 24.61 8.58
N LEU A 125 1.27 24.14 7.83
CA LEU A 125 1.73 22.75 7.91
C LEU A 125 2.49 22.48 9.21
N GLU A 126 3.34 23.39 9.64
CA GLU A 126 4.09 23.31 10.90
C GLU A 126 3.15 23.25 12.10
N ASP A 127 2.19 24.19 12.20
CA ASP A 127 1.20 24.22 13.29
C ASP A 127 0.39 22.93 13.35
N ARG A 128 0.00 22.37 12.18
CA ARG A 128 -0.75 21.11 12.12
C ARG A 128 0.10 19.92 12.53
N MET A 129 1.34 19.84 12.10
CA MET A 129 2.27 18.78 12.51
C MET A 129 2.52 18.84 14.01
N HIS A 130 2.84 20.00 14.56
CA HIS A 130 3.05 20.19 15.99
C HIS A 130 1.85 19.77 16.81
N PHE A 131 0.63 20.15 16.38
CA PHE A 131 -0.59 19.75 17.06
C PHE A 131 -0.70 18.22 17.27
N PHE A 132 -0.37 17.41 16.25
CA PHE A 132 -0.42 15.96 16.37
C PHE A 132 0.80 15.37 17.07
N VAL A 133 1.96 15.98 16.93
CA VAL A 133 3.18 15.55 17.62
C VAL A 133 3.04 15.76 19.13
N GLU A 134 2.47 16.88 19.56
CA GLU A 134 2.21 17.18 20.98
C GLU A 134 1.17 16.25 21.61
N ASP A 135 0.17 15.75 20.83
CA ASP A 135 -0.79 14.75 21.31
C ASP A 135 -0.17 13.33 21.43
N CYS A 136 1.08 13.15 20.98
CA CYS A 136 1.78 11.87 21.08
C CYS A 136 2.56 11.75 22.40
N ASP A 137 2.27 10.74 23.22
CA ASP A 137 3.09 10.43 24.39
C ASP A 137 4.53 9.98 24.03
N SER A 138 4.69 9.34 22.88
CA SER A 138 5.96 8.86 22.34
C SER A 138 5.90 8.76 20.83
N LEU A 139 6.45 9.75 20.14
CA LEU A 139 6.57 9.76 18.70
C LEU A 139 7.62 8.71 18.26
N GLN A 140 7.22 7.75 17.43
CA GLN A 140 8.14 6.77 16.83
C GLN A 140 8.76 7.28 15.53
N GLY A 141 8.01 8.05 14.75
CA GLY A 141 8.41 8.55 13.44
C GLY A 141 7.21 8.92 12.60
N PHE A 142 7.44 9.14 11.33
CA PHE A 142 6.46 9.61 10.37
C PHE A 142 6.30 8.60 9.23
N GLN A 143 5.06 8.33 8.86
CA GLN A 143 4.72 7.60 7.64
C GLN A 143 4.15 8.59 6.65
N VAL A 144 4.81 8.75 5.50
CA VAL A 144 4.46 9.74 4.48
C VAL A 144 4.00 9.02 3.22
N LEU A 145 2.87 9.43 2.67
CA LEU A 145 2.40 9.00 1.35
C LEU A 145 2.37 10.23 0.45
N VAL A 146 2.92 10.12 -0.74
CA VAL A 146 3.10 11.25 -1.66
C VAL A 146 2.84 10.83 -3.11
N ASP A 147 2.33 11.75 -3.91
CA ASP A 147 2.28 11.66 -5.37
C ASP A 147 3.59 12.25 -5.95
N PRO A 148 4.59 11.42 -6.30
CA PRO A 148 5.93 11.91 -6.63
C PRO A 148 6.08 12.36 -8.09
N TYR A 149 5.05 12.25 -8.90
CA TYR A 149 5.06 12.53 -10.35
C TYR A 149 4.53 13.93 -10.71
N ASN A 150 4.37 14.82 -9.73
CA ASN A 150 3.83 16.16 -9.89
C ASN A 150 4.42 17.12 -8.83
N GLY A 151 3.84 18.32 -8.64
CA GLY A 151 4.30 19.29 -7.66
C GLY A 151 4.22 18.84 -6.21
N PHE A 152 3.37 17.85 -5.87
CA PHE A 152 3.37 17.28 -4.52
C PHE A 152 4.69 16.58 -4.18
N GLY A 153 5.43 16.07 -5.18
CA GLY A 153 6.78 15.55 -4.98
C GLY A 153 7.74 16.63 -4.46
N GLY A 154 7.68 17.83 -5.04
CA GLY A 154 8.49 18.97 -4.59
C GLY A 154 8.09 19.48 -3.21
N LEU A 155 6.78 19.60 -2.95
CA LEU A 155 6.28 19.97 -1.63
C LEU A 155 6.73 18.96 -0.55
N ALA A 156 6.60 17.68 -0.84
CA ALA A 156 7.00 16.63 0.09
C ALA A 156 8.52 16.62 0.32
N ALA A 157 9.33 16.90 -0.69
CA ALA A 157 10.78 16.96 -0.54
C ALA A 157 11.19 18.04 0.49
N GLU A 158 10.63 19.24 0.39
CA GLU A 158 10.90 20.32 1.34
C GLU A 158 10.37 20.00 2.74
N VAL A 159 9.15 19.45 2.84
CA VAL A 159 8.57 19.05 4.14
C VAL A 159 9.44 17.96 4.80
N LEU A 160 9.92 16.97 4.04
CA LEU A 160 10.76 15.91 4.58
C LEU A 160 12.14 16.43 5.00
N GLU A 161 12.68 17.42 4.31
CA GLU A 161 13.94 18.06 4.70
C GLU A 161 13.78 18.73 6.05
N GLN A 162 12.76 19.56 6.24
CA GLN A 162 12.45 20.19 7.54
C GLN A 162 12.20 19.13 8.63
N MET A 163 11.40 18.08 8.33
CA MET A 163 11.14 17.01 9.29
C MET A 163 12.41 16.25 9.68
N SER A 164 13.37 16.08 8.77
CA SER A 164 14.62 15.40 9.06
C SER A 164 15.55 16.24 9.94
N GLU A 165 15.45 17.57 9.87
CA GLU A 165 16.18 18.51 10.72
C GLU A 165 15.54 18.60 12.12
N ASP A 166 14.21 18.75 12.19
CA ASP A 166 13.49 18.94 13.45
C ASP A 166 13.37 17.62 14.27
N TYR A 167 13.37 16.48 13.60
CA TYR A 167 13.12 15.15 14.20
C TYR A 167 14.22 14.13 13.80
N ASP A 168 15.48 14.50 13.90
CA ASP A 168 16.67 13.75 13.44
C ASP A 168 16.75 12.29 13.94
N ASN A 169 16.18 12.00 15.12
CA ASN A 169 16.16 10.67 15.73
C ASN A 169 14.88 9.86 15.45
N LYS A 170 14.02 10.34 14.54
CA LYS A 170 12.76 9.68 14.20
C LYS A 170 12.82 9.01 12.82
N GLY A 171 12.17 7.86 12.71
CA GLY A 171 12.08 7.19 11.43
C GLY A 171 11.12 7.92 10.47
N ILE A 172 11.56 8.17 9.24
CA ILE A 172 10.72 8.70 8.17
C ILE A 172 10.59 7.62 7.09
N LEU A 173 9.42 6.99 7.03
CA LEU A 173 9.08 5.97 6.03
C LEU A 173 8.18 6.58 4.96
N THR A 174 8.72 6.77 3.76
CA THR A 174 8.03 7.44 2.66
C THR A 174 7.60 6.46 1.58
N PHE A 175 6.34 6.54 1.18
CA PHE A 175 5.76 5.77 0.09
C PHE A 175 5.38 6.70 -1.06
N GLY A 176 6.03 6.53 -2.21
CA GLY A 176 5.69 7.26 -3.44
C GLY A 176 4.60 6.51 -4.20
N CYS A 177 3.39 7.06 -4.25
CA CYS A 177 2.24 6.44 -4.89
C CYS A 177 2.16 6.87 -6.36
N TYR A 178 2.36 5.93 -7.28
CA TYR A 178 2.25 6.17 -8.72
C TYR A 178 0.91 5.65 -9.25
N PRO A 179 0.23 6.40 -10.13
CA PRO A 179 -1.02 5.95 -10.72
C PRO A 179 -0.81 4.73 -11.60
N SER A 180 -1.81 3.86 -11.64
CA SER A 180 -1.83 2.67 -12.50
C SER A 180 -1.92 3.02 -13.98
N MET A 181 -2.65 4.10 -14.30
CA MET A 181 -2.86 4.57 -15.66
C MET A 181 -2.70 6.09 -15.72
N TYR A 182 -2.08 6.55 -16.78
CA TYR A 182 -2.00 7.97 -17.08
C TYR A 182 -3.05 8.35 -18.14
N VAL A 183 -3.80 9.38 -17.86
CA VAL A 183 -4.60 10.02 -18.90
C VAL A 183 -3.63 10.79 -19.80
N ARG A 184 -3.34 10.23 -20.97
CA ARG A 184 -2.45 10.88 -21.95
C ARG A 184 -3.14 12.13 -22.49
N ARG A 185 -2.53 13.27 -22.26
CA ARG A 185 -3.00 14.56 -22.77
C ARG A 185 -2.10 15.09 -23.87
N SER A 186 -0.79 15.04 -23.62
CA SER A 186 0.25 15.43 -24.57
C SER A 186 1.59 14.82 -24.17
N PRO A 187 2.53 14.64 -25.12
CA PRO A 187 3.87 14.15 -24.82
C PRO A 187 4.61 15.02 -23.77
N ILE A 188 4.34 16.32 -23.74
CA ILE A 188 4.98 17.24 -22.79
C ILE A 188 4.60 16.91 -21.35
N VAL A 189 3.35 16.51 -21.10
CA VAL A 189 2.89 16.12 -19.76
C VAL A 189 3.58 14.83 -19.30
N ASP A 190 3.84 13.88 -20.21
CA ASP A 190 4.57 12.66 -19.90
C ASP A 190 6.03 12.96 -19.52
N TYR A 191 6.66 13.95 -20.17
CA TYR A 191 7.99 14.42 -19.80
C TYR A 191 7.97 15.17 -18.47
N HIS A 192 6.95 16.00 -18.17
CA HIS A 192 6.82 16.64 -16.87
C HIS A 192 6.77 15.59 -15.74
N ARG A 193 5.98 14.52 -15.92
CA ARG A 193 5.91 13.42 -14.96
C ARG A 193 7.25 12.72 -14.79
N LEU A 194 7.95 12.45 -15.89
CA LEU A 194 9.26 11.83 -15.86
C LEU A 194 10.26 12.66 -15.06
N ILE A 195 10.34 13.96 -15.34
CA ILE A 195 11.25 14.90 -14.64
C ILE A 195 10.87 14.96 -13.15
N CYS A 196 9.57 15.15 -12.84
CA CYS A 196 9.09 15.17 -11.44
C CYS A 196 9.42 13.86 -10.73
N THR A 197 9.21 12.70 -11.37
CA THR A 197 9.53 11.38 -10.81
C THR A 197 11.00 11.27 -10.47
N ALA A 198 11.89 11.65 -11.37
CA ALA A 198 13.34 11.58 -11.16
C ALA A 198 13.79 12.48 -9.99
N LEU A 199 13.36 13.74 -9.99
CA LEU A 199 13.65 14.68 -8.91
C LEU A 199 13.07 14.19 -7.57
N SER A 200 11.86 13.63 -7.58
CA SER A 200 11.23 13.11 -6.37
C SER A 200 11.96 11.88 -5.83
N VAL A 201 12.31 10.91 -6.68
CA VAL A 201 13.03 9.69 -6.25
C VAL A 201 14.35 10.08 -5.58
N THR A 202 15.10 10.99 -6.16
CA THR A 202 16.40 11.42 -5.59
C THR A 202 16.23 12.21 -4.29
N LYS A 203 15.38 13.22 -4.26
CA LYS A 203 15.19 14.07 -3.07
C LYS A 203 14.49 13.33 -1.93
N LEU A 204 13.38 12.61 -2.21
CA LEU A 204 12.65 11.89 -1.18
C LEU A 204 13.46 10.73 -0.59
N SER A 205 14.25 10.00 -1.39
CA SER A 205 15.15 8.96 -0.86
C SER A 205 16.28 9.55 -0.03
N ALA A 206 16.78 10.75 -0.35
CA ALA A 206 17.82 11.43 0.44
C ALA A 206 17.29 11.84 1.82
N SER A 207 16.11 12.45 1.92
CA SER A 207 15.52 12.99 3.14
C SER A 207 14.74 11.97 3.98
N SER A 208 14.42 10.79 3.42
CA SER A 208 13.73 9.71 4.15
C SER A 208 14.72 8.73 4.79
N SER A 209 14.29 8.07 5.87
CA SER A 209 14.99 6.89 6.37
C SER A 209 14.86 5.71 5.41
N LEU A 210 13.68 5.57 4.77
CA LEU A 210 13.41 4.57 3.75
C LEU A 210 12.34 5.10 2.77
N TYR A 211 12.60 4.96 1.47
CA TYR A 211 11.66 5.31 0.40
C TYR A 211 11.19 4.06 -0.35
N THR A 212 9.90 3.97 -0.63
CA THR A 212 9.29 2.83 -1.33
C THR A 212 8.35 3.32 -2.41
N PRO A 213 8.69 3.18 -3.70
CA PRO A 213 7.75 3.46 -4.77
C PRO A 213 6.65 2.40 -4.84
N LEU A 214 5.39 2.81 -5.02
CA LEU A 214 4.21 1.96 -5.04
C LEU A 214 3.36 2.19 -6.27
N SER A 215 3.02 1.13 -6.96
CA SER A 215 2.01 1.10 -8.02
C SER A 215 1.51 -0.33 -8.25
N VAL A 216 0.35 -0.48 -8.84
CA VAL A 216 -0.08 -1.74 -9.46
C VAL A 216 0.36 -1.81 -10.94
N ALA A 217 0.92 -0.75 -11.48
CA ALA A 217 1.58 -0.73 -12.80
C ALA A 217 3.07 -1.02 -12.66
N THR A 218 3.66 -1.66 -13.66
CA THR A 218 5.04 -2.14 -13.57
C THR A 218 6.08 -1.16 -14.11
N GLY A 219 5.68 0.02 -14.64
CA GLY A 219 6.61 1.04 -15.15
C GLY A 219 6.78 2.20 -14.19
N LEU A 220 7.99 2.73 -14.07
CA LEU A 220 8.31 3.93 -13.27
C LEU A 220 8.55 5.18 -14.15
N GLY A 221 8.85 5.01 -15.44
CA GLY A 221 9.15 6.09 -16.38
C GLY A 221 7.90 6.75 -16.99
N ARG A 222 8.02 7.22 -18.21
CA ARG A 222 6.92 7.87 -18.95
C ARG A 222 5.71 6.96 -19.18
N GLU A 223 5.95 5.67 -19.36
CA GLU A 223 4.92 4.66 -19.57
C GLU A 223 4.68 3.90 -18.26
N PRO A 224 3.42 3.73 -17.86
CA PRO A 224 3.11 2.99 -16.62
C PRO A 224 3.39 1.49 -16.75
N GLY A 225 3.60 0.97 -17.97
CA GLY A 225 3.82 -0.45 -18.23
C GLY A 225 2.57 -1.32 -18.04
N PRO A 226 2.70 -2.64 -18.13
CA PRO A 226 1.60 -3.56 -17.87
C PRO A 226 1.20 -3.56 -16.41
N MET A 227 -0.04 -4.00 -16.15
CA MET A 227 -0.60 -4.10 -14.80
C MET A 227 -0.15 -5.39 -14.11
N ALA A 228 0.04 -5.31 -12.80
CA ALA A 228 0.31 -6.47 -11.97
C ALA A 228 -0.89 -7.43 -11.98
N SER A 229 -0.62 -8.73 -12.12
CA SER A 229 -1.64 -9.77 -12.08
C SER A 229 -1.62 -10.47 -10.73
N PHE A 230 -2.78 -10.59 -10.10
CA PHE A 230 -2.95 -11.28 -8.82
C PHE A 230 -3.81 -12.53 -9.04
N PRO A 231 -3.37 -13.74 -8.62
CA PRO A 231 -4.07 -14.97 -8.92
C PRO A 231 -5.53 -15.05 -8.43
N TYR A 232 -5.85 -14.35 -7.34
CA TYR A 232 -7.18 -14.41 -6.74
C TYR A 232 -7.92 -13.08 -6.71
N LEU A 233 -7.39 -12.07 -7.42
CA LEU A 233 -8.03 -10.77 -7.53
C LEU A 233 -8.37 -10.44 -8.99
N THR A 234 -9.55 -9.88 -9.18
CA THR A 234 -9.97 -9.25 -10.43
C THR A 234 -10.24 -7.78 -10.14
N TYR A 235 -9.51 -6.89 -10.80
CA TYR A 235 -9.65 -5.46 -10.58
C TYR A 235 -9.61 -4.68 -11.89
N ASN A 236 -10.25 -3.51 -11.88
CA ASN A 236 -10.17 -2.56 -12.98
C ASN A 236 -9.07 -1.52 -12.70
N PRO A 237 -7.98 -1.51 -13.47
CA PRO A 237 -6.87 -0.58 -13.22
C PRO A 237 -7.21 0.90 -13.48
N SER A 238 -8.31 1.20 -14.16
CA SER A 238 -8.78 2.58 -14.37
C SER A 238 -9.50 3.16 -13.15
N LEU A 239 -9.94 2.31 -12.22
CA LEU A 239 -10.61 2.74 -11.00
C LEU A 239 -9.61 2.89 -9.85
N HIS A 240 -9.36 4.13 -9.44
CA HIS A 240 -8.52 4.39 -8.25
C HIS A 240 -9.06 3.72 -6.98
N TYR A 241 -10.36 3.48 -6.92
CA TYR A 241 -11.02 2.73 -5.86
C TYR A 241 -10.49 1.29 -5.75
N HIS A 242 -10.33 0.59 -6.87
CA HIS A 242 -9.78 -0.76 -6.92
C HIS A 242 -8.28 -0.78 -6.62
N THR A 243 -7.52 0.03 -7.35
CA THR A 243 -6.06 0.06 -7.22
C THR A 243 -5.62 0.57 -5.85
N GLY A 244 -6.30 1.60 -5.32
CA GLY A 244 -6.09 2.11 -3.97
C GLY A 244 -6.40 1.07 -2.90
N GLY A 245 -7.46 0.26 -3.08
CA GLY A 245 -7.78 -0.86 -2.19
C GLY A 245 -6.64 -1.88 -2.08
N ILE A 246 -6.03 -2.27 -3.20
CA ILE A 246 -4.89 -3.19 -3.23
C ILE A 246 -3.67 -2.59 -2.52
N LEU A 247 -3.31 -1.36 -2.86
CA LEU A 247 -2.15 -0.69 -2.25
C LEU A 247 -2.36 -0.46 -0.75
N ALA A 248 -3.55 -0.04 -0.33
CA ALA A 248 -3.88 0.19 1.08
C ALA A 248 -3.77 -1.10 1.91
N THR A 249 -4.22 -2.24 1.39
CA THR A 249 -4.10 -3.54 2.09
C THR A 249 -2.66 -3.98 2.25
N ALA A 250 -1.83 -3.76 1.23
CA ALA A 250 -0.40 -4.05 1.29
C ALA A 250 0.31 -3.12 2.30
N LEU A 251 0.01 -1.82 2.29
CA LEU A 251 0.53 -0.84 3.24
C LEU A 251 0.10 -1.16 4.67
N ASP A 252 -1.19 -1.44 4.90
CA ASP A 252 -1.68 -1.81 6.23
C ASP A 252 -0.96 -3.04 6.77
N THR A 253 -0.68 -4.02 5.91
CA THR A 253 0.00 -5.24 6.32
C THR A 253 1.49 -5.01 6.58
N CYS A 254 2.24 -4.39 5.66
CA CYS A 254 3.69 -4.23 5.81
C CYS A 254 4.09 -3.31 6.96
N THR A 255 3.17 -2.44 7.42
CA THR A 255 3.40 -1.50 8.53
C THR A 255 3.03 -2.06 9.90
N LEU A 256 2.45 -3.26 9.99
CA LEU A 256 2.09 -3.89 11.27
C LEU A 256 3.25 -4.06 12.25
N PRO A 257 4.51 -4.35 11.85
CA PRO A 257 5.60 -4.57 12.79
C PRO A 257 5.79 -3.44 13.80
N TYR A 258 5.65 -2.18 13.41
CA TYR A 258 5.79 -1.04 14.33
C TYR A 258 4.46 -0.51 14.89
N ARG A 259 3.32 -1.10 14.49
CA ARG A 259 1.98 -0.75 14.97
C ARG A 259 1.41 -1.74 15.98
N THR A 260 1.99 -2.92 16.11
CA THR A 260 1.55 -3.93 17.09
C THR A 260 2.04 -3.57 18.49
N ARG A 261 1.23 -3.91 19.51
CA ARG A 261 1.56 -3.62 20.92
C ARG A 261 2.49 -4.66 21.54
N SER A 262 2.29 -5.92 21.17
CA SER A 262 3.10 -7.04 21.61
C SER A 262 4.10 -7.38 20.52
N ASP A 263 5.35 -7.59 20.90
CA ASP A 263 6.43 -8.03 20.00
C ASP A 263 6.69 -7.11 18.80
N GLY A 264 6.22 -5.85 18.87
CA GLY A 264 6.46 -4.85 17.83
C GLY A 264 7.88 -4.31 17.89
N VAL A 265 8.46 -4.04 16.72
CA VAL A 265 9.72 -3.31 16.56
C VAL A 265 9.47 -1.81 16.46
N LEU A 266 10.44 -0.97 16.75
CA LEU A 266 10.32 0.45 16.50
C LEU A 266 10.40 0.74 14.99
N MET A 267 9.75 1.82 14.53
CA MET A 267 9.85 2.24 13.13
C MET A 267 11.30 2.51 12.73
N THR A 268 12.08 3.15 13.60
CA THR A 268 13.52 3.39 13.40
C THR A 268 14.32 2.10 13.28
N GLU A 269 13.99 1.08 14.06
CA GLU A 269 14.66 -0.22 13.99
C GLU A 269 14.36 -0.92 12.66
N LEU A 270 13.09 -0.90 12.22
CA LEU A 270 12.69 -1.44 10.93
C LEU A 270 13.40 -0.73 9.77
N THR A 271 13.36 0.60 9.75
CA THR A 271 13.99 1.38 8.67
C THR A 271 15.51 1.22 8.67
N ASN A 272 16.17 1.23 9.81
CA ASN A 272 17.61 1.02 9.92
C ASN A 272 18.03 -0.39 9.49
N THR A 273 17.20 -1.41 9.76
CA THR A 273 17.45 -2.77 9.27
C THR A 273 17.39 -2.82 7.76
N LEU A 274 16.38 -2.20 7.13
CA LEU A 274 16.19 -2.22 5.68
C LEU A 274 17.15 -1.29 4.92
N ASN A 275 17.62 -0.22 5.58
CA ASN A 275 18.57 0.76 5.03
C ASN A 275 20.04 0.42 5.34
N TYR A 276 20.35 -0.78 5.73
CA TYR A 276 21.74 -1.18 6.02
C TYR A 276 22.62 -0.96 4.77
N SER A 277 23.81 -0.44 4.97
CA SER A 277 24.75 -0.04 3.91
C SER A 277 24.27 1.14 3.05
N GLY A 278 23.39 1.99 3.57
CA GLY A 278 22.92 3.22 2.89
C GLY A 278 21.94 2.99 1.74
N ARG A 279 21.38 1.79 1.61
CA ARG A 279 20.34 1.48 0.62
C ARG A 279 18.99 2.00 1.06
N LYS A 280 18.71 3.26 0.80
CA LYS A 280 17.52 3.97 1.29
C LYS A 280 16.21 3.65 0.56
N MET A 281 16.20 2.68 -0.36
CA MET A 281 14.98 2.25 -1.05
C MET A 281 14.65 0.80 -0.77
N ALA A 282 13.35 0.51 -0.72
CA ALA A 282 12.82 -0.84 -0.62
C ALA A 282 11.69 -1.07 -1.60
N ALA A 283 11.54 -2.31 -2.04
CA ALA A 283 10.42 -2.77 -2.84
C ALA A 283 9.39 -3.46 -1.96
N LEU A 284 8.11 -3.15 -2.15
CA LEU A 284 7.01 -3.84 -1.51
C LEU A 284 6.43 -4.88 -2.46
N SER A 285 6.29 -6.11 -1.97
CA SER A 285 5.59 -7.19 -2.65
C SER A 285 4.50 -7.74 -1.75
N ALA A 286 3.39 -8.20 -2.35
CA ALA A 286 2.24 -8.68 -1.61
C ALA A 286 1.63 -9.94 -2.22
N ARG A 287 1.04 -10.75 -1.34
CA ARG A 287 0.14 -11.85 -1.71
C ARG A 287 -1.19 -11.65 -1.00
N LEU A 288 -2.21 -11.37 -1.77
CA LEU A 288 -3.56 -11.07 -1.30
C LEU A 288 -4.58 -11.82 -2.16
N PRO A 289 -5.42 -12.67 -1.56
CA PRO A 289 -5.23 -13.27 -0.24
C PRO A 289 -4.02 -14.21 -0.22
N PHE A 290 -3.46 -14.47 0.97
CA PHE A 290 -2.48 -15.54 1.12
C PHE A 290 -3.20 -16.91 1.00
N PRO A 291 -2.80 -17.81 0.08
CA PRO A 291 -3.60 -18.96 -0.29
C PRO A 291 -3.52 -20.05 0.77
N ILE A 292 -4.49 -20.09 1.67
CA ILE A 292 -4.73 -21.20 2.57
C ILE A 292 -5.99 -21.92 2.07
N THR A 293 -5.88 -23.21 1.73
CA THR A 293 -7.03 -23.98 1.29
C THR A 293 -7.91 -24.37 2.48
N LEU A 294 -9.21 -24.62 2.20
CA LEU A 294 -10.18 -24.99 3.24
C LEU A 294 -9.75 -26.22 4.07
N ASP A 295 -9.08 -27.18 3.45
CA ASP A 295 -8.60 -28.40 4.12
C ASP A 295 -7.08 -28.35 4.37
N GLY A 296 -6.41 -27.24 3.99
CA GLY A 296 -4.97 -27.09 4.06
C GLY A 296 -4.48 -26.46 5.35
N ALA A 297 -3.20 -26.69 5.64
CA ALA A 297 -2.45 -26.02 6.70
C ALA A 297 -1.49 -24.97 6.13
N LEU A 298 -1.07 -24.01 6.97
CA LEU A 298 -0.06 -23.00 6.64
C LEU A 298 1.22 -23.61 6.07
N ALA A 299 1.69 -24.71 6.68
CA ALA A 299 2.88 -25.41 6.22
C ALA A 299 2.76 -25.91 4.77
N ALA A 300 1.58 -26.41 4.34
CA ALA A 300 1.34 -26.84 2.97
C ALA A 300 1.36 -25.64 2.00
N SER A 301 0.72 -24.54 2.38
CA SER A 301 0.75 -23.30 1.58
C SER A 301 2.18 -22.76 1.44
N LEU A 302 2.94 -22.68 2.53
CA LEU A 302 4.34 -22.23 2.49
C LEU A 302 5.23 -23.20 1.69
N SER A 303 4.96 -24.50 1.69
CA SER A 303 5.69 -25.47 0.85
C SER A 303 5.52 -25.18 -0.65
N GLN A 304 4.34 -24.74 -1.07
CA GLN A 304 4.11 -24.29 -2.45
C GLN A 304 4.92 -23.03 -2.76
N PHE A 305 5.00 -22.08 -1.80
CA PHE A 305 5.83 -20.89 -1.93
C PHE A 305 7.33 -21.17 -1.93
N VAL A 306 7.77 -22.27 -1.33
CA VAL A 306 9.18 -22.72 -1.42
C VAL A 306 9.53 -23.10 -2.86
N ALA A 307 8.61 -23.79 -3.55
CA ALA A 307 8.82 -24.22 -4.93
C ALA A 307 8.72 -23.05 -5.94
N ALA A 308 7.81 -22.12 -5.69
CA ALA A 308 7.58 -20.94 -6.53
C ALA A 308 7.14 -19.77 -5.65
N PRO A 309 8.05 -18.90 -5.19
CA PRO A 309 7.69 -17.68 -4.49
C PRO A 309 6.82 -16.79 -5.40
N ASP A 310 5.56 -16.62 -5.03
CA ASP A 310 4.56 -15.94 -5.85
C ASP A 310 4.04 -14.68 -5.14
N LEU A 311 4.98 -13.84 -4.71
CA LEU A 311 4.68 -12.49 -4.21
C LEU A 311 4.66 -11.53 -5.40
N VAL A 312 3.54 -10.84 -5.57
CA VAL A 312 3.37 -9.85 -6.63
C VAL A 312 4.06 -8.55 -6.23
N SER A 313 4.97 -8.06 -7.05
CA SER A 313 5.63 -6.77 -6.82
C SER A 313 4.63 -5.63 -7.00
N LEU A 314 4.59 -4.73 -6.01
CA LEU A 314 3.91 -3.43 -6.05
C LEU A 314 4.90 -2.28 -6.22
N CYS A 315 6.17 -2.59 -6.46
CA CYS A 315 7.20 -1.61 -6.77
C CYS A 315 7.35 -1.50 -8.29
N PRO A 316 7.03 -0.34 -8.89
CA PRO A 316 7.14 -0.16 -10.33
C PRO A 316 8.60 -0.36 -10.78
N GLY A 317 8.79 -1.00 -11.93
CA GLY A 317 10.08 -1.34 -12.51
C GLY A 317 10.73 -2.62 -11.97
N VAL A 318 10.26 -3.16 -10.86
CA VAL A 318 10.74 -4.43 -10.31
C VAL A 318 9.86 -5.57 -10.83
N LYS A 319 10.30 -6.21 -11.92
CA LYS A 319 9.54 -7.30 -12.58
C LYS A 319 9.68 -8.64 -11.87
N GLU A 320 10.88 -8.93 -11.39
CA GLU A 320 11.19 -10.16 -10.65
C GLU A 320 11.88 -9.81 -9.35
N PRO A 321 11.59 -10.53 -8.27
CA PRO A 321 12.32 -10.33 -7.02
C PRO A 321 13.78 -10.75 -7.26
N GLY A 322 14.66 -9.77 -7.28
CA GLY A 322 16.10 -10.00 -7.31
C GLY A 322 16.61 -10.57 -5.95
N ARG A 323 17.92 -10.71 -5.82
CA ARG A 323 18.53 -11.08 -4.54
C ARG A 323 18.17 -10.06 -3.47
N SER A 324 17.45 -10.49 -2.45
CA SER A 324 17.16 -9.67 -1.28
C SER A 324 18.39 -9.54 -0.41
N PHE A 325 18.77 -8.33 -0.05
CA PHE A 325 19.82 -8.06 0.93
C PHE A 325 19.24 -8.14 2.34
N MET A 326 18.08 -7.51 2.53
CA MET A 326 17.33 -7.47 3.77
C MET A 326 15.85 -7.40 3.47
N GLN A 327 15.03 -8.01 4.35
CA GLN A 327 13.58 -7.96 4.19
C GLN A 327 12.83 -8.02 5.52
N SER A 328 11.69 -7.35 5.56
CA SER A 328 10.67 -7.48 6.58
C SER A 328 9.45 -8.16 5.98
N VAL A 329 9.17 -9.37 6.45
CA VAL A 329 8.03 -10.16 5.95
C VAL A 329 6.96 -10.23 7.02
N VAL A 330 5.74 -9.86 6.64
CA VAL A 330 4.57 -9.89 7.53
C VAL A 330 3.57 -10.90 6.98
N LEU A 331 3.19 -11.85 7.84
CA LEU A 331 2.12 -12.80 7.59
C LEU A 331 0.99 -12.54 8.57
N ARG A 332 -0.24 -12.30 8.06
CA ARG A 332 -1.40 -12.02 8.89
C ARG A 332 -2.59 -12.90 8.58
N GLY A 333 -3.44 -13.09 9.58
CA GLY A 333 -4.77 -13.67 9.42
C GLY A 333 -4.78 -15.19 9.22
N VAL A 334 -3.71 -15.89 9.62
CA VAL A 334 -3.69 -17.34 9.58
C VAL A 334 -4.54 -17.88 10.74
N PRO A 335 -5.61 -18.64 10.46
CA PRO A 335 -6.42 -19.22 11.53
C PRO A 335 -5.60 -20.18 12.40
N PRO A 336 -5.73 -20.14 13.75
CA PRO A 336 -4.94 -20.98 14.65
C PRO A 336 -5.08 -22.49 14.40
N ASN A 337 -6.27 -22.92 13.97
CA ASN A 337 -6.54 -24.33 13.62
C ASN A 337 -5.95 -24.76 12.26
N ARG A 338 -5.29 -23.85 11.52
CA ARG A 338 -4.67 -24.10 10.22
C ARG A 338 -3.14 -23.99 10.24
N ILE A 339 -2.51 -23.94 11.41
CA ILE A 339 -1.06 -23.79 11.53
C ILE A 339 -0.36 -25.13 11.36
N CYS A 340 -0.82 -26.17 12.06
CA CYS A 340 -0.17 -27.47 12.11
C CYS A 340 -0.68 -28.41 11.00
N ILE A 341 0.21 -29.29 10.55
CA ILE A 341 -0.13 -30.38 9.64
C ILE A 341 -0.83 -31.47 10.47
N PRO A 342 -2.03 -31.92 10.10
CA PRO A 342 -2.79 -32.90 10.88
C PRO A 342 -2.11 -34.27 11.02
N ASP A 343 -1.27 -34.68 10.04
CA ASP A 343 -0.55 -35.95 10.04
C ASP A 343 0.96 -35.72 9.83
N PRO A 344 1.76 -35.83 10.93
CA PRO A 344 3.22 -35.72 10.85
C PRO A 344 3.87 -36.81 10.00
N ALA A 345 3.23 -38.00 9.87
CA ALA A 345 3.78 -39.13 9.13
C ALA A 345 3.66 -38.93 7.61
N ALA A 346 2.61 -38.27 7.14
CA ALA A 346 2.42 -37.94 5.73
C ALA A 346 3.40 -36.90 5.17
N HIS A 347 4.10 -36.18 6.06
CA HIS A 347 5.01 -35.10 5.70
C HIS A 347 6.40 -35.26 6.34
N ALA A 348 6.89 -36.47 6.46
CA ALA A 348 8.16 -36.82 7.10
C ALA A 348 9.36 -36.04 6.52
N ASP A 349 9.31 -35.69 5.22
CA ASP A 349 10.37 -34.97 4.53
C ASP A 349 10.13 -33.43 4.45
N SER A 350 9.05 -32.93 5.06
CA SER A 350 8.75 -31.50 5.03
C SER A 350 9.70 -30.70 5.92
N ILE A 351 10.20 -29.56 5.40
CA ILE A 351 11.02 -28.62 6.18
C ILE A 351 10.25 -28.04 7.38
N PHE A 352 8.92 -28.14 7.38
CA PHE A 352 8.03 -27.60 8.43
C PHE A 352 7.64 -28.65 9.49
N ARG A 353 8.20 -29.86 9.46
CA ARG A 353 7.85 -30.99 10.32
C ARG A 353 7.80 -30.64 11.81
N ASP A 354 8.77 -29.84 12.28
CA ASP A 354 8.93 -29.52 13.70
C ASP A 354 8.27 -28.18 14.09
N CYS A 355 7.62 -27.49 13.13
CA CYS A 355 7.00 -26.22 13.39
C CYS A 355 5.68 -26.37 14.14
N ARG A 356 5.54 -25.65 15.26
CA ARG A 356 4.34 -25.66 16.12
C ARG A 356 3.55 -24.38 16.09
N SER A 357 4.17 -23.31 15.66
CA SER A 357 3.55 -21.98 15.55
C SER A 357 3.68 -21.40 14.14
N ALA A 358 2.86 -20.40 13.81
CA ALA A 358 2.97 -19.69 12.55
C ALA A 358 4.32 -18.93 12.45
N ASN A 359 4.84 -18.46 13.58
CA ASN A 359 6.18 -17.85 13.65
C ASN A 359 7.27 -18.87 13.28
N ASP A 360 7.20 -20.11 13.79
CA ASP A 360 8.18 -21.15 13.45
C ASP A 360 8.13 -21.46 11.94
N CYS A 361 6.92 -21.57 11.39
CA CYS A 361 6.73 -21.82 9.97
C CYS A 361 7.31 -20.67 9.12
N LEU A 362 6.98 -19.42 9.44
CA LEU A 362 7.48 -18.27 8.71
C LEU A 362 9.00 -18.18 8.81
N LYS A 363 9.57 -18.30 10.01
CA LYS A 363 11.02 -18.28 10.22
C LYS A 363 11.74 -19.36 9.42
N ARG A 364 11.21 -20.59 9.42
CA ARG A 364 11.77 -21.72 8.66
C ARG A 364 11.69 -21.45 7.16
N TYR A 365 10.55 -20.96 6.66
CA TYR A 365 10.37 -20.55 5.27
C TYR A 365 11.42 -19.54 4.84
N LEU A 366 11.57 -18.44 5.60
CA LEU A 366 12.52 -17.38 5.29
C LEU A 366 13.98 -17.86 5.28
N GLN A 367 14.35 -18.70 6.24
CA GLN A 367 15.70 -19.27 6.29
C GLN A 367 16.01 -20.19 5.12
N TYR A 368 15.01 -20.90 4.61
CA TYR A 368 15.17 -21.86 3.54
C TYR A 368 15.17 -21.18 2.15
N VAL A 369 14.23 -20.27 1.92
CA VAL A 369 14.06 -19.61 0.60
C VAL A 369 15.05 -18.49 0.38
N TYR A 370 15.41 -17.77 1.45
CA TYR A 370 16.31 -16.61 1.39
C TYR A 370 17.55 -16.81 2.25
N PRO A 371 18.41 -17.80 1.93
CA PRO A 371 19.65 -18.02 2.66
C PRO A 371 20.61 -16.84 2.42
N GLY A 372 21.18 -16.31 3.49
CA GLY A 372 22.09 -15.16 3.42
C GLY A 372 21.42 -13.78 3.34
N THR A 373 20.09 -13.73 3.43
CA THR A 373 19.32 -12.49 3.60
C THR A 373 19.08 -12.24 5.10
N LEU A 374 19.19 -11.00 5.55
CA LEU A 374 18.74 -10.64 6.89
C LEU A 374 17.20 -10.56 6.89
N ASN A 375 16.58 -11.54 7.54
CA ASN A 375 15.13 -11.71 7.52
C ASN A 375 14.51 -11.30 8.86
N ALA A 376 13.59 -10.33 8.83
CA ALA A 376 12.69 -10.02 9.93
C ALA A 376 11.29 -10.57 9.59
N GLY A 377 10.79 -11.52 10.39
CA GLY A 377 9.46 -12.11 10.21
C GLY A 377 8.51 -11.68 11.31
N THR A 378 7.33 -11.20 10.96
CA THR A 378 6.27 -10.84 11.90
C THR A 378 5.00 -11.60 11.57
N VAL A 379 4.38 -12.23 12.57
CA VAL A 379 3.08 -12.88 12.41
C VAL A 379 2.03 -12.17 13.23
N VAL A 380 0.90 -11.84 12.58
CA VAL A 380 -0.25 -11.21 13.20
C VAL A 380 -1.48 -12.09 13.02
N HIS A 381 -2.15 -12.43 14.11
CA HIS A 381 -3.30 -13.34 14.07
C HIS A 381 -4.55 -12.71 13.45
N GLU A 382 -4.71 -11.40 13.56
CA GLU A 382 -5.87 -10.69 13.03
C GLU A 382 -5.82 -10.63 11.49
N PRO A 383 -6.83 -11.16 10.78
CA PRO A 383 -6.93 -11.07 9.34
C PRO A 383 -7.18 -9.63 8.90
N LEU A 384 -6.98 -9.37 7.60
CA LEU A 384 -7.39 -8.13 6.98
C LEU A 384 -8.91 -8.11 6.83
N THR A 385 -9.56 -7.07 7.33
CA THR A 385 -11.00 -6.85 7.13
C THR A 385 -11.23 -6.17 5.78
N VAL A 386 -12.07 -6.80 4.94
CA VAL A 386 -12.37 -6.36 3.56
C VAL A 386 -13.87 -6.21 3.32
N THR A 387 -14.60 -5.87 4.38
CA THR A 387 -16.02 -5.54 4.29
C THR A 387 -16.25 -4.20 3.59
N THR A 388 -17.47 -3.95 3.10
CA THR A 388 -17.85 -2.64 2.54
C THR A 388 -17.45 -1.50 3.51
N PRO A 389 -16.73 -0.47 3.09
CA PRO A 389 -16.59 0.03 1.71
C PRO A 389 -15.41 -0.53 0.90
N PHE A 390 -14.78 -1.62 1.27
CA PHE A 390 -13.72 -2.22 0.47
C PHE A 390 -14.29 -2.70 -0.89
N PRO A 391 -13.57 -2.52 -2.03
CA PRO A 391 -14.04 -2.96 -3.34
C PRO A 391 -14.12 -4.48 -3.45
N HIS A 392 -15.05 -4.96 -4.29
CA HIS A 392 -15.25 -6.39 -4.52
C HIS A 392 -14.23 -6.95 -5.50
N LEU A 393 -13.00 -7.16 -5.03
CA LEU A 393 -11.88 -7.60 -5.87
C LEU A 393 -11.67 -9.11 -5.89
N PHE A 394 -12.16 -9.83 -4.88
CA PHE A 394 -11.82 -11.25 -4.68
C PHE A 394 -12.62 -12.18 -5.60
N ASN A 395 -11.91 -13.06 -6.30
CA ASN A 395 -12.50 -14.07 -7.17
C ASN A 395 -13.49 -14.97 -6.41
N PRO A 396 -14.45 -15.58 -7.11
CA PRO A 396 -15.46 -16.46 -6.48
C PRO A 396 -14.88 -17.66 -5.73
N GLU A 397 -13.65 -18.06 -6.03
CA GLU A 397 -12.94 -19.16 -5.36
C GLU A 397 -12.58 -18.84 -3.91
N ILE A 398 -12.55 -17.56 -3.55
CA ILE A 398 -12.25 -17.12 -2.18
C ILE A 398 -13.53 -17.16 -1.36
N THR A 399 -13.50 -17.90 -0.27
CA THR A 399 -14.61 -18.04 0.67
C THR A 399 -14.86 -16.73 1.44
N HIS A 400 -15.98 -16.66 2.15
CA HIS A 400 -16.33 -15.57 3.05
C HIS A 400 -15.22 -15.25 4.08
N ASP A 401 -14.54 -16.29 4.57
CA ASP A 401 -13.43 -16.18 5.53
C ASP A 401 -12.04 -16.00 4.86
N GLY A 402 -11.99 -15.78 3.54
CA GLY A 402 -10.77 -15.50 2.81
C GLY A 402 -9.90 -16.72 2.48
N LEU A 403 -10.40 -17.94 2.69
CA LEU A 403 -9.71 -19.17 2.35
C LEU A 403 -9.99 -19.57 0.90
N VAL A 404 -9.07 -20.30 0.28
CA VAL A 404 -9.27 -20.84 -1.07
C VAL A 404 -10.20 -22.05 -1.01
N GLY A 405 -11.37 -21.93 -1.62
CA GLY A 405 -12.39 -22.97 -1.66
C GLY A 405 -12.38 -23.78 -2.96
N PHE A 406 -12.94 -25.00 -2.89
CA PHE A 406 -13.11 -25.85 -4.07
C PHE A 406 -14.39 -25.52 -4.86
N LYS A 407 -15.29 -24.78 -4.27
CA LYS A 407 -16.56 -24.35 -4.90
C LYS A 407 -16.63 -22.84 -4.90
N PRO A 408 -17.18 -22.25 -5.97
CA PRO A 408 -17.35 -20.82 -6.04
C PRO A 408 -18.30 -20.33 -4.93
N ARG A 409 -17.95 -19.20 -4.31
CA ARG A 409 -18.79 -18.50 -3.34
C ARG A 409 -20.08 -18.02 -4.02
N SER A 410 -21.17 -17.99 -3.26
CA SER A 410 -22.43 -17.39 -3.73
C SER A 410 -22.22 -15.89 -4.08
N ALA A 411 -22.82 -15.44 -5.18
CA ALA A 411 -22.75 -14.06 -5.62
C ALA A 411 -23.32 -13.04 -4.61
N VAL A 412 -24.20 -13.52 -3.71
CA VAL A 412 -24.82 -12.67 -2.65
C VAL A 412 -23.90 -12.53 -1.44
N GLN A 413 -22.88 -13.38 -1.30
CA GLN A 413 -22.01 -13.42 -0.13
C GLN A 413 -20.68 -12.73 -0.43
N GLY A 414 -20.33 -11.70 0.33
CA GLY A 414 -19.04 -11.01 0.24
C GLY A 414 -17.90 -11.77 0.94
N VAL A 415 -16.69 -11.29 0.75
CA VAL A 415 -15.53 -11.66 1.58
C VAL A 415 -15.46 -10.66 2.72
N GLU A 416 -15.38 -11.12 3.96
CA GLU A 416 -15.28 -10.23 5.12
C GLU A 416 -13.85 -10.01 5.58
N LYS A 417 -13.05 -11.05 5.49
CA LYS A 417 -11.68 -11.04 5.99
C LYS A 417 -10.80 -11.95 5.15
N VAL A 418 -9.54 -11.60 5.04
CA VAL A 418 -8.56 -12.39 4.27
C VAL A 418 -7.22 -12.48 4.98
N PRO A 419 -6.53 -13.62 4.88
CA PRO A 419 -5.12 -13.69 5.23
C PRO A 419 -4.28 -12.97 4.17
N GLY A 420 -3.16 -12.40 4.58
CA GLY A 420 -2.26 -11.70 3.68
C GLY A 420 -0.80 -11.89 4.05
N MET A 421 0.06 -11.78 3.06
CA MET A 421 1.52 -11.77 3.25
C MET A 421 2.12 -10.61 2.47
N THR A 422 3.03 -9.88 3.08
CA THR A 422 3.81 -8.82 2.43
C THR A 422 5.28 -8.98 2.72
N SER A 423 6.11 -8.57 1.78
CA SER A 423 7.56 -8.44 1.95
C SER A 423 7.97 -7.03 1.56
N LEU A 424 8.55 -6.30 2.50
CA LEU A 424 9.23 -5.04 2.26
C LEU A 424 10.72 -5.34 2.27
N SER A 425 11.39 -5.19 1.12
CA SER A 425 12.75 -5.70 0.92
C SER A 425 13.66 -4.72 0.18
N SER A 426 14.87 -4.55 0.69
CA SER A 426 15.98 -3.99 -0.06
C SER A 426 16.55 -5.10 -0.95
N GLN A 427 16.47 -4.96 -2.27
CA GLN A 427 16.77 -6.02 -3.22
C GLN A 427 17.41 -5.52 -4.51
N SER A 428 18.17 -6.40 -5.19
CA SER A 428 18.87 -6.05 -6.43
C SER A 428 17.93 -5.72 -7.60
N GLY A 429 16.67 -6.17 -7.58
CA GLY A 429 15.68 -5.81 -8.60
C GLY A 429 15.40 -4.31 -8.72
N LEU A 430 15.69 -3.52 -7.68
CA LEU A 430 15.60 -2.05 -7.72
C LEU A 430 16.60 -1.42 -8.69
N GLN A 431 17.77 -2.03 -8.91
CA GLN A 431 18.77 -1.56 -9.87
C GLN A 431 18.17 -1.39 -11.26
N GLY A 432 17.49 -2.41 -11.78
CA GLY A 432 16.88 -2.35 -13.11
C GLY A 432 15.81 -1.26 -13.26
N SER A 433 15.00 -1.05 -12.21
CA SER A 433 13.98 0.02 -12.18
C SER A 433 14.61 1.41 -12.24
N LEU A 434 15.63 1.65 -11.39
CA LEU A 434 16.33 2.92 -11.32
C LEU A 434 17.17 3.20 -12.55
N ALA A 435 17.83 2.18 -13.12
CA ALA A 435 18.60 2.30 -14.36
C ALA A 435 17.70 2.61 -15.56
N ALA A 436 16.51 2.03 -15.63
CA ALA A 436 15.53 2.34 -16.67
C ALA A 436 15.05 3.79 -16.55
N LEU A 437 14.73 4.26 -15.35
CA LEU A 437 14.35 5.65 -15.10
C LEU A 437 15.49 6.61 -15.46
N HIS A 438 16.73 6.31 -15.03
CA HIS A 438 17.92 7.08 -15.39
C HIS A 438 18.07 7.20 -16.91
N GLY A 439 18.02 6.06 -17.65
CA GLY A 439 18.19 6.04 -19.10
C GLY A 439 17.10 6.77 -19.89
N GLU A 440 15.90 6.99 -19.30
CA GLU A 440 14.87 7.86 -19.88
C GLU A 440 15.16 9.34 -19.58
N VAL A 441 15.56 9.67 -18.36
CA VAL A 441 15.78 11.06 -17.89
C VAL A 441 17.06 11.65 -18.47
N GLU A 442 18.12 10.89 -18.63
CA GLU A 442 19.39 11.30 -19.23
C GLU A 442 19.22 11.87 -20.66
N LYS A 443 18.22 11.40 -21.40
CA LYS A 443 17.88 11.86 -22.75
C LYS A 443 17.11 13.18 -22.77
N VAL A 444 16.73 13.70 -21.61
CA VAL A 444 15.93 14.92 -21.49
C VAL A 444 16.82 16.16 -21.55
N ASP A 445 16.58 17.01 -22.53
CA ASP A 445 17.18 18.35 -22.57
C ASP A 445 16.27 19.30 -21.73
N ILE A 446 16.66 19.56 -20.49
CA ILE A 446 15.86 20.38 -19.54
C ILE A 446 15.61 21.81 -20.04
N ARG A 447 16.47 22.34 -20.93
CA ARG A 447 16.32 23.68 -21.52
C ARG A 447 15.04 23.85 -22.32
N ARG A 448 14.45 22.76 -22.78
CA ARG A 448 13.16 22.76 -23.48
C ARG A 448 11.94 22.88 -22.57
N PHE A 449 12.14 22.75 -21.27
CA PHE A 449 11.09 22.72 -20.26
C PHE A 449 11.10 24.00 -19.41
N HIS A 450 10.79 25.14 -20.05
CA HIS A 450 10.86 26.46 -19.43
C HIS A 450 10.12 26.58 -18.10
N ARG A 451 8.99 25.86 -17.93
CA ARG A 451 8.22 25.87 -16.67
C ARG A 451 9.03 25.34 -15.48
N PHE A 452 9.95 24.40 -15.69
CA PHE A 452 10.85 23.93 -14.64
C PHE A 452 11.95 24.95 -14.32
N LEU A 453 12.49 25.59 -15.35
CA LEU A 453 13.51 26.65 -15.17
C LEU A 453 12.89 27.87 -14.49
N ASP A 454 11.71 28.29 -14.91
CA ASP A 454 10.96 29.41 -14.31
C ASP A 454 10.56 29.08 -12.86
N ALA A 455 10.37 27.82 -12.51
CA ALA A 455 10.12 27.34 -11.16
C ALA A 455 11.41 27.16 -10.32
N GLY A 456 12.56 27.61 -10.81
CA GLY A 456 13.81 27.67 -10.06
C GLY A 456 14.72 26.45 -10.19
N LEU A 457 14.44 25.51 -11.09
CA LEU A 457 15.33 24.38 -11.35
C LEU A 457 16.49 24.85 -12.25
N GLU A 458 17.72 24.77 -11.76
CA GLU A 458 18.92 25.04 -12.56
C GLU A 458 19.34 23.81 -13.38
N GLU A 459 20.04 24.03 -14.49
CA GLU A 459 20.55 22.92 -15.33
C GLU A 459 21.50 21.99 -14.56
N ASP A 460 22.31 22.60 -13.70
CA ASP A 460 23.30 21.84 -12.93
C ASP A 460 22.64 21.04 -11.81
N ASP A 461 21.57 21.53 -11.18
CA ASP A 461 20.76 20.78 -10.22
C ASP A 461 20.09 19.57 -10.89
N PHE A 462 19.61 19.75 -12.13
CA PHE A 462 19.04 18.65 -12.89
C PHE A 462 20.07 17.56 -13.21
N LYS A 463 21.30 17.96 -13.63
CA LYS A 463 22.40 17.02 -13.91
C LYS A 463 22.83 16.29 -12.64
N GLU A 464 22.90 17.00 -11.50
CA GLU A 464 23.20 16.41 -10.20
C GLU A 464 22.14 15.37 -9.82
N ALA A 465 20.86 15.67 -10.03
CA ALA A 465 19.77 14.72 -9.78
C ALA A 465 19.87 13.47 -10.66
N VAL A 466 20.22 13.64 -11.95
CA VAL A 466 20.43 12.50 -12.87
C VAL A 466 21.62 11.64 -12.43
N GLU A 467 22.73 12.26 -12.02
CA GLU A 467 23.89 11.54 -11.50
C GLU A 467 23.58 10.84 -10.17
N SER A 468 22.84 11.49 -9.27
CA SER A 468 22.39 10.91 -8.00
C SER A 468 21.51 9.68 -8.25
N LEU A 469 20.64 9.72 -9.26
CA LEU A 469 19.81 8.59 -9.66
C LEU A 469 20.66 7.40 -10.16
N ARG A 470 21.73 7.69 -10.93
CA ARG A 470 22.69 6.69 -11.39
C ARG A 470 23.44 6.03 -10.23
N GLN A 471 23.89 6.84 -9.26
CA GLN A 471 24.56 6.35 -8.06
C GLN A 471 23.61 5.49 -7.21
N LEU A 472 22.34 5.92 -7.08
CA LEU A 472 21.31 5.15 -6.38
C LEU A 472 21.08 3.79 -7.06
N ALA A 473 21.05 3.74 -8.41
CA ALA A 473 20.93 2.47 -9.13
C ALA A 473 22.13 1.54 -8.87
N ARG A 474 23.35 2.07 -8.90
CA ARG A 474 24.58 1.30 -8.61
C ARG A 474 24.61 0.72 -7.20
N ALA A 475 24.03 1.39 -6.20
CA ALA A 475 23.97 0.87 -4.84
C ALA A 475 23.24 -0.48 -4.72
N TYR A 476 22.41 -0.85 -5.71
CA TYR A 476 21.66 -2.11 -5.77
C TYR A 476 22.27 -3.14 -6.73
N GLN A 477 23.42 -2.87 -7.37
CA GLN A 477 24.16 -3.84 -8.14
C GLN A 477 24.68 -4.99 -7.26
N THR A 478 24.77 -6.17 -7.85
CA THR A 478 25.42 -7.33 -7.22
C THR A 478 26.72 -7.60 -7.94
N SER A 479 27.71 -8.15 -7.24
CA SER A 479 29.04 -8.48 -7.83
C SER A 479 28.95 -9.40 -9.06
N ASP A 480 27.86 -10.14 -9.19
CA ASP A 480 27.65 -11.01 -10.36
C ASP A 480 27.34 -10.21 -11.63
N ASN A 481 26.81 -8.98 -11.50
CA ASN A 481 26.55 -8.09 -12.63
C ASN A 481 27.77 -7.23 -13.01
N GLU A 482 28.70 -6.98 -12.06
CA GLU A 482 29.93 -6.22 -12.36
C GLU A 482 30.83 -6.94 -13.38
N MET A 483 30.85 -8.28 -13.35
CA MET A 483 31.65 -9.07 -14.32
C MET A 483 31.04 -9.11 -15.72
N ALA A 484 29.79 -8.76 -15.91
CA ALA A 484 29.14 -8.75 -17.22
C ALA A 484 29.32 -7.42 -17.96
N GLU A 485 29.39 -6.29 -17.24
CA GLU A 485 29.57 -4.96 -17.84
C GLU A 485 31.02 -4.70 -18.24
N ASP A 486 32.04 -5.21 -17.50
CA ASP A 486 33.47 -5.10 -17.84
C ASP A 486 33.86 -5.93 -19.06
N SER A 487 33.03 -6.89 -19.49
CA SER A 487 33.32 -7.72 -20.67
C SER A 487 32.87 -7.10 -22.00
N ASP A 488 32.00 -6.11 -21.98
CA ASP A 488 31.50 -5.44 -23.19
C ASP A 488 32.31 -4.18 -23.56
N ASP A 489 33.10 -3.60 -22.65
CA ASP A 489 33.94 -2.43 -22.90
C ASP A 489 35.33 -2.79 -23.51
N ASP A 490 35.73 -4.05 -23.52
CA ASP A 490 37.00 -4.51 -24.07
C ASP A 490 36.92 -5.00 -25.56
N SER A 491 35.80 -4.75 -26.26
CA SER A 491 35.55 -5.23 -27.61
C SER A 491 35.28 -4.13 -28.65
N ASP A 492 36.00 -3.00 -28.57
CA ASP A 492 36.10 -2.01 -29.70
C ASP A 492 37.55 -1.74 -30.09
#